data_bb85660b577752a39dad750c674c1ea6
#
_entry.id   bb85660b577752a39dad750c674c1ea6
#
_cell.length_a   1.000
_cell.length_b   1.000
_cell.length_c   1.000
_cell.angle_alpha   90.00
_cell.angle_beta   90.00
_cell.angle_gamma   90.00
#
_symmetry.space_group_name_H-M   'P 1'
#
loop_
_entity.id
_entity.type
_entity.pdbx_description
1 polymer ?
#
loop_
_entity_poly.entity_id
_entity_poly.type
_entity_poly.pdbx_seq_one_letter_code
_entity_poly.pdbx_strand_id
1 'polypeptide(L)'
;MIWSKYLDETAGCLRSLAASDGEAKLLDNENAFALWTDLTLQAREQKKTIFLIGNGASASMASHVAADLAKNAHVHTEVFTDLALITAIANDISFDEVFAEPLRRRLKPGDILVAISSSGKSANILSAVCATKKLGGRVITISAMNADNPLRKTGELNLYIPAQSYGMAETCHAALLHYWIDKAVSAKK
;
A
#
# COMPACT_ATOMS: atom_id res chain seq x y z
N MET A 1 -15.70 25.65 -2.08
CA MET A 1 -14.46 25.21 -1.37
C MET A 1 -13.42 26.29 -1.56
N ILE A 2 -12.73 26.73 -0.50
CA ILE A 2 -11.67 27.75 -0.56
C ILE A 2 -10.32 27.00 -0.57
N TRP A 3 -9.41 27.38 -1.45
CA TRP A 3 -8.13 26.69 -1.65
C TRP A 3 -7.27 26.64 -0.38
N SER A 4 -7.12 27.76 0.32
CA SER A 4 -6.36 27.79 1.58
C SER A 4 -6.91 26.82 2.63
N LYS A 5 -8.24 26.76 2.78
CA LYS A 5 -8.90 25.82 3.67
C LYS A 5 -8.63 24.36 3.27
N TYR A 6 -8.66 24.05 1.97
CA TYR A 6 -8.31 22.72 1.48
C TYR A 6 -6.87 22.33 1.82
N LEU A 7 -5.92 23.26 1.70
CA LEU A 7 -4.52 23.03 2.09
C LEU A 7 -4.40 22.73 3.58
N ASP A 8 -5.06 23.53 4.43
CA ASP A 8 -5.04 23.35 5.88
C ASP A 8 -5.65 22.00 6.30
N GLU A 9 -6.78 21.63 5.70
CA GLU A 9 -7.43 20.33 5.93
C GLU A 9 -6.54 19.19 5.49
N THR A 10 -5.89 19.28 4.33
CA THR A 10 -4.96 18.26 3.83
C THR A 10 -3.74 18.11 4.77
N ALA A 11 -3.16 19.22 5.17
CA ALA A 11 -2.06 19.23 6.14
C ALA A 11 -2.50 18.65 7.50
N GLY A 12 -3.72 18.96 7.94
CA GLY A 12 -4.34 18.38 9.13
C GLY A 12 -4.46 16.87 9.05
N CYS A 13 -4.95 16.34 7.92
CA CYS A 13 -5.05 14.90 7.67
C CYS A 13 -3.67 14.22 7.73
N LEU A 14 -2.65 14.81 7.09
CA LEU A 14 -1.29 14.26 7.10
C LEU A 14 -0.68 14.25 8.52
N ARG A 15 -0.87 15.32 9.29
CA ARG A 15 -0.42 15.36 10.70
C ARG A 15 -1.15 14.36 11.60
N SER A 16 -2.35 13.94 11.21
CA SER A 16 -3.19 12.98 11.92
C SER A 16 -2.98 11.53 11.44
N LEU A 17 -1.90 11.26 10.67
CA LEU A 17 -1.50 9.91 10.32
C LEU A 17 -1.45 9.03 11.58
N ALA A 18 -2.15 7.91 11.56
CA ALA A 18 -2.09 6.90 12.61
C ALA A 18 -1.46 5.62 12.05
N ALA A 19 -0.32 5.25 12.59
CA ALA A 19 0.35 4.00 12.26
C ALA A 19 0.13 2.96 13.37
N SER A 20 0.01 1.68 13.00
CA SER A 20 -0.06 0.57 13.94
C SER A 20 0.63 -0.68 13.38
N ASP A 21 1.09 -1.53 14.28
CA ASP A 21 1.60 -2.86 13.92
C ASP A 21 0.49 -3.90 13.70
N GLY A 22 0.88 -5.16 13.49
CA GLY A 22 -0.04 -6.28 13.25
C GLY A 22 -0.89 -6.68 14.46
N GLU A 23 -0.55 -6.21 15.66
CA GLU A 23 -1.30 -6.40 16.92
C GLU A 23 -2.20 -5.18 17.23
N ALA A 24 -2.32 -4.25 16.30
CA ALA A 24 -3.04 -2.99 16.42
C ALA A 24 -2.47 -2.03 17.50
N LYS A 25 -1.22 -2.23 17.93
CA LYS A 25 -0.51 -1.30 18.79
C LYS A 25 -0.09 -0.07 17.97
N LEU A 26 -0.40 1.11 18.49
CA LEU A 26 0.00 2.37 17.85
C LEU A 26 1.51 2.52 17.83
N LEU A 27 2.02 2.93 16.70
CA LEU A 27 3.41 3.28 16.46
C LEU A 27 3.55 4.78 16.30
N ASP A 28 4.66 5.32 16.77
CA ASP A 28 5.10 6.64 16.35
C ASP A 28 5.38 6.65 14.85
N ASN A 29 5.05 7.75 14.17
CA ASN A 29 5.14 7.82 12.70
C ASN A 29 6.57 7.68 12.19
N GLU A 30 7.57 8.22 12.88
CA GLU A 30 8.97 8.05 12.47
C GLU A 30 9.41 6.58 12.60
N ASN A 31 9.01 5.90 13.67
CA ASN A 31 9.28 4.48 13.86
C ASN A 31 8.54 3.64 12.82
N ALA A 32 7.32 4.00 12.45
CA ALA A 32 6.56 3.31 11.40
C ALA A 32 7.24 3.42 10.03
N PHE A 33 7.69 4.61 9.66
CA PHE A 33 8.44 4.81 8.41
C PHE A 33 9.84 4.20 8.44
N ALA A 34 10.51 4.18 9.60
CA ALA A 34 11.78 3.46 9.77
C ALA A 34 11.57 1.97 9.53
N LEU A 35 10.57 1.35 10.16
CA LEU A 35 10.21 -0.05 9.95
C LEU A 35 9.90 -0.32 8.46
N TRP A 36 9.10 0.52 7.81
CA TRP A 36 8.78 0.34 6.38
C TRP A 36 10.02 0.42 5.50
N THR A 37 10.90 1.37 5.79
CA THR A 37 12.19 1.51 5.09
C THR A 37 13.06 0.27 5.29
N ASP A 38 13.21 -0.21 6.51
CA ASP A 38 14.01 -1.40 6.83
C ASP A 38 13.47 -2.65 6.12
N LEU A 39 12.14 -2.84 6.08
CA LEU A 39 11.49 -3.91 5.32
C LEU A 39 11.83 -3.83 3.83
N THR A 40 11.84 -2.62 3.28
CA THR A 40 12.16 -2.37 1.87
C THR A 40 13.62 -2.70 1.57
N LEU A 41 14.55 -2.29 2.44
CA LEU A 41 15.97 -2.58 2.30
C LEU A 41 16.26 -4.08 2.43
N GLN A 42 15.62 -4.75 3.39
CA GLN A 42 15.70 -6.22 3.55
C GLN A 42 15.18 -6.93 2.29
N ALA A 43 14.04 -6.49 1.74
CA ALA A 43 13.51 -7.06 0.51
C ALA A 43 14.51 -6.93 -0.65
N ARG A 44 15.17 -5.77 -0.79
CA ARG A 44 16.21 -5.55 -1.78
C ARG A 44 17.39 -6.51 -1.59
N GLU A 45 17.94 -6.60 -0.38
CA GLU A 45 19.10 -7.44 -0.07
C GLU A 45 18.80 -8.93 -0.29
N GLN A 46 17.61 -9.37 0.12
CA GLN A 46 17.15 -10.75 -0.01
C GLN A 46 16.55 -11.07 -1.39
N LYS A 47 16.58 -10.11 -2.34
CA LYS A 47 15.99 -10.26 -3.68
C LYS A 47 14.51 -10.66 -3.64
N LYS A 48 13.76 -10.12 -2.68
CA LYS A 48 12.32 -10.28 -2.56
C LYS A 48 11.60 -9.25 -3.43
N THR A 49 10.37 -9.59 -3.79
CA THR A 49 9.50 -8.72 -4.58
C THR A 49 8.58 -7.89 -3.68
N ILE A 50 8.44 -6.61 -3.99
CA ILE A 50 7.38 -5.77 -3.43
C ILE A 50 6.26 -5.67 -4.46
N PHE A 51 5.12 -6.28 -4.16
CA PHE A 51 3.88 -6.15 -4.93
C PHE A 51 3.10 -4.93 -4.44
N LEU A 52 2.57 -4.13 -5.36
CA LEU A 52 1.74 -2.97 -5.01
C LEU A 52 0.39 -3.11 -5.72
N ILE A 53 -0.69 -2.95 -4.97
CA ILE A 53 -2.06 -3.06 -5.50
C ILE A 53 -2.96 -1.93 -5.02
N GLY A 54 -3.96 -1.61 -5.85
CA GLY A 54 -4.99 -0.62 -5.56
C GLY A 54 -6.03 -0.59 -6.68
N ASN A 55 -7.13 0.10 -6.47
CA ASN A 55 -8.16 0.35 -7.48
C ASN A 55 -8.14 1.83 -7.91
N GLY A 56 -8.49 2.13 -9.16
CA GLY A 56 -8.59 3.50 -9.66
C GLY A 56 -7.30 4.30 -9.47
N ALA A 57 -7.37 5.46 -8.82
CA ALA A 57 -6.20 6.30 -8.54
C ALA A 57 -5.16 5.57 -7.67
N SER A 58 -5.59 4.68 -6.77
CA SER A 58 -4.66 3.84 -6.00
C SER A 58 -3.88 2.86 -6.88
N ALA A 59 -4.45 2.37 -7.99
CA ALA A 59 -3.72 1.55 -8.96
C ALA A 59 -2.67 2.39 -9.72
N SER A 60 -3.03 3.62 -10.09
CA SER A 60 -2.09 4.55 -10.72
C SER A 60 -0.91 4.89 -9.80
N MET A 61 -1.19 5.16 -8.52
CA MET A 61 -0.15 5.35 -7.50
C MET A 61 0.73 4.11 -7.33
N ALA A 62 0.12 2.92 -7.25
CA ALA A 62 0.87 1.65 -7.14
C ALA A 62 1.84 1.48 -8.31
N SER A 63 1.40 1.75 -9.55
CA SER A 63 2.25 1.66 -10.75
C SER A 63 3.40 2.68 -10.74
N HIS A 64 3.10 3.92 -10.36
CA HIS A 64 4.11 4.98 -10.27
C HIS A 64 5.17 4.66 -9.21
N VAL A 65 4.74 4.30 -8.01
CA VAL A 65 5.61 3.96 -6.88
C VAL A 65 6.46 2.72 -7.18
N ALA A 66 5.89 1.72 -7.84
CA ALA A 66 6.64 0.54 -8.28
C ALA A 66 7.79 0.92 -9.22
N ALA A 67 7.53 1.80 -10.18
CA ALA A 67 8.56 2.29 -11.11
C ALA A 67 9.66 3.08 -10.37
N ASP A 68 9.28 3.95 -9.43
CA ASP A 68 10.24 4.75 -8.67
C ASP A 68 11.11 3.89 -7.73
N LEU A 69 10.54 2.94 -7.02
CA LEU A 69 11.29 2.01 -6.18
C LEU A 69 12.24 1.14 -7.01
N ALA A 70 11.79 0.63 -8.15
CA ALA A 70 12.62 -0.19 -9.03
C ALA A 70 13.80 0.62 -9.56
N LYS A 71 13.54 1.81 -10.10
CA LYS A 71 14.56 2.67 -10.73
C LYS A 71 15.50 3.31 -9.72
N ASN A 72 14.97 3.87 -8.62
CA ASN A 72 15.74 4.73 -7.72
C ASN A 72 16.27 3.99 -6.47
N ALA A 73 15.51 3.03 -5.93
CA ALA A 73 15.90 2.23 -4.78
C ALA A 73 16.44 0.83 -5.13
N HIS A 74 16.39 0.43 -6.42
CA HIS A 74 16.82 -0.87 -6.94
C HIS A 74 16.14 -2.06 -6.23
N VAL A 75 14.86 -1.93 -5.96
CA VAL A 75 14.00 -2.97 -5.38
C VAL A 75 13.22 -3.65 -6.52
N HIS A 76 13.11 -4.96 -6.49
CA HIS A 76 12.23 -5.66 -7.43
C HIS A 76 10.76 -5.40 -7.06
N THR A 77 10.00 -4.84 -7.99
CA THR A 77 8.59 -4.47 -7.78
C THR A 77 7.70 -5.04 -8.85
N GLU A 78 6.47 -5.41 -8.49
CA GLU A 78 5.44 -5.83 -9.45
C GLU A 78 4.10 -5.14 -9.14
N VAL A 79 3.33 -4.93 -10.21
CA VAL A 79 1.93 -4.46 -10.17
C VAL A 79 1.09 -5.31 -11.13
N PHE A 80 -0.22 -5.38 -10.89
CA PHE A 80 -1.15 -6.12 -11.74
C PHE A 80 -2.06 -5.14 -12.49
N THR A 81 -1.52 -4.48 -13.50
CA THR A 81 -2.22 -3.47 -14.31
C THR A 81 -2.41 -3.88 -15.77
N ASP A 82 -2.00 -5.10 -16.13
CA ASP A 82 -2.27 -5.64 -17.45
C ASP A 82 -3.77 -5.86 -17.65
N LEU A 83 -4.33 -5.20 -18.66
CA LEU A 83 -5.77 -5.22 -18.92
C LEU A 83 -6.26 -6.63 -19.27
N ALA A 84 -5.48 -7.41 -20.03
CA ALA A 84 -5.88 -8.77 -20.39
C ALA A 84 -5.93 -9.68 -19.16
N LEU A 85 -4.96 -9.57 -18.26
CA LEU A 85 -4.95 -10.32 -17.00
C LEU A 85 -6.15 -9.97 -16.12
N ILE A 86 -6.42 -8.67 -15.91
CA ILE A 86 -7.55 -8.20 -15.08
C ILE A 86 -8.88 -8.68 -15.67
N THR A 87 -9.09 -8.48 -16.96
CA THR A 87 -10.37 -8.85 -17.60
C THR A 87 -10.59 -10.34 -17.65
N ALA A 88 -9.55 -11.14 -17.90
CA ALA A 88 -9.66 -12.60 -17.88
C ALA A 88 -10.04 -13.11 -16.48
N ILE A 89 -9.35 -12.68 -15.43
CA ILE A 89 -9.66 -13.11 -14.06
C ILE A 89 -11.04 -12.61 -13.62
N ALA A 90 -11.38 -11.37 -13.94
CA ALA A 90 -12.69 -10.80 -13.58
C ALA A 90 -13.85 -11.54 -14.26
N ASN A 91 -13.68 -11.96 -15.52
CA ASN A 91 -14.69 -12.68 -16.29
C ASN A 91 -14.80 -14.16 -15.91
N ASP A 92 -13.66 -14.84 -15.77
CA ASP A 92 -13.60 -16.30 -15.61
C ASP A 92 -13.72 -16.75 -14.15
N ILE A 93 -13.35 -15.89 -13.19
CA ILE A 93 -13.38 -16.18 -11.75
C ILE A 93 -14.28 -15.18 -11.03
N SER A 94 -13.74 -13.99 -10.74
CA SER A 94 -14.48 -12.84 -10.19
C SER A 94 -13.58 -11.60 -10.12
N PHE A 95 -14.17 -10.42 -9.99
CA PHE A 95 -13.40 -9.19 -9.75
C PHE A 95 -12.68 -9.19 -8.39
N ASP A 96 -13.20 -9.93 -7.41
CA ASP A 96 -12.56 -10.04 -6.09
C ASP A 96 -11.21 -10.78 -6.14
N GLU A 97 -10.95 -11.53 -7.21
CA GLU A 97 -9.75 -12.34 -7.40
C GLU A 97 -8.69 -11.68 -8.29
N VAL A 98 -8.95 -10.51 -8.87
CA VAL A 98 -8.05 -9.87 -9.86
C VAL A 98 -6.63 -9.61 -9.34
N PHE A 99 -6.45 -9.48 -8.04
CA PHE A 99 -5.14 -9.34 -7.40
C PHE A 99 -4.71 -10.63 -6.69
N ALA A 100 -5.64 -11.34 -6.07
CA ALA A 100 -5.32 -12.53 -5.29
C ALA A 100 -4.86 -13.69 -6.17
N GLU A 101 -5.47 -13.90 -7.34
CA GLU A 101 -5.08 -14.99 -8.24
C GLU A 101 -3.65 -14.85 -8.78
N PRO A 102 -3.21 -13.69 -9.32
CA PRO A 102 -1.83 -13.55 -9.75
C PRO A 102 -0.83 -13.59 -8.57
N LEU A 103 -1.20 -13.13 -7.36
CA LEU A 103 -0.36 -13.28 -6.18
C LEU A 103 -0.14 -14.77 -5.84
N ARG A 104 -1.17 -15.61 -5.90
CA ARG A 104 -1.02 -17.07 -5.68
C ARG A 104 -0.02 -17.72 -6.63
N ARG A 105 0.19 -17.17 -7.81
CA ARG A 105 1.12 -17.70 -8.83
C ARG A 105 2.55 -17.17 -8.68
N ARG A 106 2.71 -15.95 -8.15
CA ARG A 106 3.98 -15.23 -8.22
C ARG A 106 4.63 -14.97 -6.86
N LEU A 107 3.82 -14.75 -5.82
CA LEU A 107 4.31 -14.40 -4.49
C LEU A 107 5.04 -15.57 -3.83
N LYS A 108 6.17 -15.28 -3.23
CA LYS A 108 7.00 -16.21 -2.47
C LYS A 108 7.06 -15.80 -1.00
N PRO A 109 7.30 -16.73 -0.07
CA PRO A 109 7.47 -16.38 1.34
C PRO A 109 8.52 -15.29 1.54
N GLY A 110 8.16 -14.28 2.34
CA GLY A 110 9.00 -13.10 2.61
C GLY A 110 8.88 -11.97 1.58
N ASP A 111 8.15 -12.15 0.49
CA ASP A 111 7.75 -11.02 -0.38
C ASP A 111 6.79 -10.08 0.36
N ILE A 112 6.69 -8.84 -0.09
CA ILE A 112 5.88 -7.80 0.54
C ILE A 112 4.72 -7.42 -0.37
N LEU A 113 3.53 -7.30 0.18
CA LEU A 113 2.37 -6.66 -0.46
C LEU A 113 2.12 -5.30 0.16
N VAL A 114 2.10 -4.24 -0.64
CA VAL A 114 1.61 -2.91 -0.27
C VAL A 114 0.20 -2.76 -0.84
N ALA A 115 -0.80 -2.77 0.04
CA ALA A 115 -2.21 -2.71 -0.31
C ALA A 115 -2.79 -1.32 -0.04
N ILE A 116 -3.23 -0.63 -1.10
CA ILE A 116 -3.71 0.76 -1.05
C ILE A 116 -5.22 0.78 -1.29
N SER A 117 -6.00 1.23 -0.32
CA SER A 117 -7.45 1.36 -0.44
C SER A 117 -8.00 2.47 0.45
N SER A 118 -8.46 3.57 -0.13
CA SER A 118 -9.02 4.70 0.64
C SER A 118 -10.19 4.29 1.52
N SER A 119 -11.11 3.46 1.03
CA SER A 119 -12.23 2.96 1.84
C SER A 119 -11.85 1.84 2.79
N GLY A 120 -10.76 1.12 2.51
CA GLY A 120 -10.33 -0.08 3.24
C GLY A 120 -11.31 -1.26 3.18
N LYS A 121 -12.30 -1.22 2.27
CA LYS A 121 -13.40 -2.21 2.16
C LYS A 121 -13.42 -2.96 0.84
N SER A 122 -12.53 -2.66 -0.10
CA SER A 122 -12.52 -3.29 -1.43
C SER A 122 -12.25 -4.78 -1.31
N ALA A 123 -13.19 -5.61 -1.77
CA ALA A 123 -13.14 -7.07 -1.61
C ALA A 123 -11.90 -7.68 -2.27
N ASN A 124 -11.54 -7.21 -3.48
CA ASN A 124 -10.34 -7.66 -4.18
C ASN A 124 -9.03 -7.33 -3.44
N ILE A 125 -8.97 -6.18 -2.73
CA ILE A 125 -7.82 -5.82 -1.89
C ILE A 125 -7.75 -6.73 -0.66
N LEU A 126 -8.88 -6.98 0.01
CA LEU A 126 -8.94 -7.85 1.18
C LEU A 126 -8.64 -9.31 0.80
N SER A 127 -9.12 -9.80 -0.35
CA SER A 127 -8.78 -11.13 -0.88
C SER A 127 -7.27 -11.26 -1.13
N ALA A 128 -6.65 -10.26 -1.75
CA ALA A 128 -5.22 -10.22 -1.99
C ALA A 128 -4.39 -10.26 -0.69
N VAL A 129 -4.79 -9.49 0.32
CA VAL A 129 -4.15 -9.51 1.65
C VAL A 129 -4.26 -10.90 2.30
N CYS A 130 -5.44 -11.51 2.25
CA CYS A 130 -5.64 -12.87 2.77
C CYS A 130 -4.76 -13.90 2.05
N ALA A 131 -4.69 -13.83 0.71
CA ALA A 131 -3.84 -14.71 -0.09
C ALA A 131 -2.35 -14.53 0.26
N THR A 132 -1.88 -13.29 0.35
CA THR A 132 -0.50 -12.96 0.71
C THR A 132 -0.09 -13.56 2.05
N LYS A 133 -0.92 -13.38 3.08
CA LYS A 133 -0.65 -13.93 4.43
C LYS A 133 -0.59 -15.46 4.43
N LYS A 134 -1.50 -16.13 3.71
CA LYS A 134 -1.50 -17.60 3.56
C LYS A 134 -0.25 -18.12 2.88
N LEU A 135 0.37 -17.35 2.00
CA LEU A 135 1.58 -17.70 1.28
C LEU A 135 2.88 -17.32 2.02
N GLY A 136 2.78 -16.81 3.25
CA GLY A 136 3.95 -16.37 4.03
C GLY A 136 4.55 -15.04 3.57
N GLY A 137 3.79 -14.25 2.83
CA GLY A 137 4.15 -12.87 2.48
C GLY A 137 3.84 -11.90 3.60
N ARG A 138 4.51 -10.77 3.60
CA ARG A 138 4.33 -9.64 4.53
C ARG A 138 3.36 -8.64 3.94
N VAL A 139 2.59 -7.95 4.76
CA VAL A 139 1.55 -7.02 4.30
C VAL A 139 1.72 -5.66 4.95
N ILE A 140 1.75 -4.61 4.13
CA ILE A 140 1.68 -3.22 4.54
C ILE A 140 0.39 -2.63 3.95
N THR A 141 -0.40 -1.95 4.77
CA THR A 141 -1.68 -1.39 4.35
C THR A 141 -1.70 0.13 4.43
N ILE A 142 -2.33 0.76 3.45
CA ILE A 142 -2.61 2.20 3.45
C ILE A 142 -4.11 2.38 3.27
N SER A 143 -4.76 3.01 4.24
CA SER A 143 -6.20 3.23 4.25
C SER A 143 -6.60 4.62 4.73
N ALA A 144 -7.86 4.98 4.51
CA ALA A 144 -8.42 6.26 4.93
C ALA A 144 -9.89 6.10 5.37
N MET A 145 -10.63 7.21 5.42
CA MET A 145 -12.07 7.31 5.67
C MET A 145 -12.48 6.75 7.02
N ASN A 146 -13.20 5.63 7.05
CA ASN A 146 -13.68 5.04 8.30
C ASN A 146 -12.52 4.49 9.12
N ALA A 147 -12.40 4.94 10.36
CA ALA A 147 -11.36 4.49 11.30
C ALA A 147 -11.44 2.98 11.60
N ASP A 148 -12.61 2.37 11.47
CA ASP A 148 -12.82 0.93 11.68
C ASP A 148 -12.84 0.11 10.37
N ASN A 149 -12.25 0.66 9.29
CA ASN A 149 -12.19 -0.10 8.04
C ASN A 149 -11.39 -1.41 8.22
N PRO A 150 -11.84 -2.50 7.57
CA PRO A 150 -11.23 -3.81 7.76
C PRO A 150 -9.76 -3.89 7.35
N LEU A 151 -9.34 -3.16 6.31
CA LEU A 151 -7.95 -3.20 5.83
C LEU A 151 -6.95 -2.73 6.89
N ARG A 152 -7.32 -1.71 7.68
CA ARG A 152 -6.48 -1.12 8.74
C ARG A 152 -6.00 -2.11 9.81
N LYS A 153 -6.62 -3.29 9.90
CA LYS A 153 -6.33 -4.30 10.95
C LYS A 153 -5.62 -5.54 10.37
N THR A 154 -5.18 -5.49 9.12
CA THR A 154 -4.73 -6.70 8.44
C THR A 154 -3.25 -6.74 8.12
N GLY A 155 -2.56 -5.63 8.10
CA GLY A 155 -1.13 -5.56 7.80
C GLY A 155 -0.24 -5.81 9.00
N GLU A 156 1.00 -6.15 8.75
CA GLU A 156 2.10 -6.10 9.72
C GLU A 156 2.43 -4.64 10.08
N LEU A 157 2.27 -3.74 9.12
CA LEU A 157 2.26 -2.29 9.29
C LEU A 157 1.00 -1.72 8.64
N ASN A 158 0.26 -0.91 9.37
CA ASN A 158 -0.98 -0.29 8.91
C ASN A 158 -0.87 1.23 9.05
N LEU A 159 -1.05 1.94 7.93
CA LEU A 159 -1.04 3.40 7.85
C LEU A 159 -2.45 3.88 7.54
N TYR A 160 -2.99 4.74 8.39
CA TYR A 160 -4.35 5.25 8.28
C TYR A 160 -4.37 6.78 8.29
N ILE A 161 -5.06 7.37 7.32
CA ILE A 161 -5.32 8.81 7.20
C ILE A 161 -6.80 9.10 7.43
N PRO A 162 -7.19 9.99 8.37
CA PRO A 162 -8.60 10.32 8.65
C PRO A 162 -9.21 11.28 7.60
N ALA A 163 -8.96 11.06 6.31
CA ALA A 163 -9.53 11.86 5.23
C ALA A 163 -10.97 11.45 4.94
N GLN A 164 -11.85 12.42 4.64
CA GLN A 164 -13.29 12.19 4.45
C GLN A 164 -13.71 12.15 2.98
N SER A 165 -12.81 12.42 2.05
CA SER A 165 -13.08 12.37 0.61
C SER A 165 -11.99 11.59 -0.12
N TYR A 166 -12.34 11.03 -1.28
CA TYR A 166 -11.38 10.31 -2.12
C TYR A 166 -10.21 11.20 -2.53
N GLY A 167 -10.46 12.41 -3.03
CA GLY A 167 -9.39 13.29 -3.47
C GLY A 167 -8.41 13.64 -2.35
N MET A 168 -8.89 13.89 -1.12
CA MET A 168 -8.02 14.15 0.03
C MET A 168 -7.26 12.89 0.46
N ALA A 169 -7.93 11.73 0.51
CA ALA A 169 -7.28 10.45 0.84
C ALA A 169 -6.16 10.11 -0.15
N GLU A 170 -6.44 10.24 -1.44
CA GLU A 170 -5.49 9.96 -2.52
C GLU A 170 -4.29 10.91 -2.50
N THR A 171 -4.53 12.20 -2.27
CA THR A 171 -3.45 13.20 -2.10
C THR A 171 -2.55 12.85 -0.91
N CYS A 172 -3.14 12.50 0.22
CA CYS A 172 -2.39 12.12 1.41
C CYS A 172 -1.64 10.78 1.21
N HIS A 173 -2.28 9.78 0.59
CA HIS A 173 -1.62 8.51 0.27
C HIS A 173 -0.41 8.71 -0.65
N ALA A 174 -0.53 9.57 -1.67
CA ALA A 174 0.59 9.92 -2.53
C ALA A 174 1.75 10.53 -1.74
N ALA A 175 1.47 11.45 -0.80
CA ALA A 175 2.48 12.05 0.05
C ALA A 175 3.21 11.01 0.93
N LEU A 176 2.47 10.06 1.54
CA LEU A 176 3.08 8.97 2.33
C LEU A 176 3.98 8.08 1.48
N LEU A 177 3.52 7.72 0.29
CA LEU A 177 4.25 6.86 -0.63
C LEU A 177 5.55 7.51 -1.13
N HIS A 178 5.51 8.79 -1.49
CA HIS A 178 6.71 9.52 -1.87
C HIS A 178 7.69 9.68 -0.70
N TYR A 179 7.20 9.99 0.50
CA TYR A 179 8.06 10.05 1.68
C TYR A 179 8.77 8.72 1.96
N TRP A 180 8.07 7.60 1.83
CA TRP A 180 8.67 6.27 1.92
C TRP A 180 9.74 6.03 0.86
N ILE A 181 9.48 6.38 -0.42
CA ILE A 181 10.46 6.26 -1.50
C ILE A 181 11.72 7.07 -1.18
N ASP A 182 11.55 8.34 -0.78
CA ASP A 182 12.66 9.23 -0.46
C ASP A 182 13.51 8.69 0.68
N LYS A 183 12.89 8.13 1.72
CA LYS A 183 13.61 7.44 2.81
C LYS A 183 14.36 6.21 2.31
N ALA A 184 13.74 5.36 1.51
CA ALA A 184 14.37 4.16 0.96
C ALA A 184 15.56 4.48 0.04
N VAL A 185 15.46 5.56 -0.75
CA VAL A 185 16.53 6.04 -1.63
C VAL A 185 17.66 6.66 -0.82
N SER A 186 17.36 7.46 0.21
CA SER A 186 18.35 8.11 1.07
C SER A 186 19.14 7.13 1.92
N ALA A 187 18.52 6.05 2.38
CA ALA A 187 19.17 5.00 3.16
C ALA A 187 20.15 4.13 2.34
N LYS A 188 20.23 4.36 1.04
CA LYS A 188 21.12 3.64 0.12
C LYS A 188 22.56 4.19 0.15
N LYS A 189 22.74 5.40 0.66
CA LYS A 189 24.05 6.07 0.74
C LYS A 189 24.79 5.62 1.98
#